data_d4db63d38e402a4d3f88983318d65eca
#
_entry.id   d4db63d38e402a4d3f88983318d65eca
#
_cell.length_a   1.000
_cell.length_b   1.000
_cell.length_c   1.000
_cell.angle_alpha   90.00
_cell.angle_beta   90.00
_cell.angle_gamma   90.00
#
_symmetry.space_group_name_H-M   'P 1'
#
loop_
_entity.id
_entity.type
_entity.pdbx_description
1 polymer ?
#
loop_
_entity_poly.entity_id
_entity_poly.type
_entity_poly.pdbx_seq_one_letter_code
_entity_poly.pdbx_strand_id
1 'polypeptide(L)'
;MDVQRSIYREDHEMFRTAVRRFLEREYLPRRAQWEPGGALDRRLWLKAGREGLLCVTLPAQFGGGGDFGHAAVLSEEFARAGVRDRALSLHSDTLAPCIASLGDDVQSQRWLPGICSGETILALAVAEPASSLENDPTRAVRDGGHYLINGSKACVGNGMQCDMVLLACHIQGDDGAGGLSLVIVELDRPGVYRVSHDAEQPTAAELHLVNVRVPVGNLLGEAGRGQEYLDEVWSQEHQLSAIFSASQLEQLLLQTLAWVQLPDGAGHALWGQADIRRTLAGIKIRAVALRLLVDHYLERRMRQSLSNEQTAIASLYASETLGQCIEEIAHLHRAGDRQSSLHGQRANGSVTHLHEFIARAL
;
A
#
# COMPACT_ATOMS: atom_id res chain seq x y z
N MET A 1 -13.51 -9.70 16.57
CA MET A 1 -12.90 -9.71 17.93
C MET A 1 -13.41 -8.49 18.65
N ASP A 2 -14.19 -8.66 19.72
CA ASP A 2 -14.75 -7.53 20.48
C ASP A 2 -13.76 -7.04 21.55
N VAL A 3 -12.63 -6.52 21.13
CA VAL A 3 -11.85 -5.62 21.97
C VAL A 3 -12.30 -4.22 21.58
N GLN A 4 -13.06 -3.55 22.47
CA GLN A 4 -13.46 -2.17 22.26
C GLN A 4 -12.18 -1.32 22.16
N ARG A 5 -11.85 -0.85 20.96
CA ARG A 5 -10.63 -0.07 20.68
C ARG A 5 -10.91 1.39 21.03
N SER A 6 -10.27 1.87 22.08
CA SER A 6 -10.41 3.26 22.55
C SER A 6 -9.58 4.28 21.78
N ILE A 7 -8.78 3.83 20.80
CA ILE A 7 -7.88 4.71 20.06
C ILE A 7 -8.59 5.58 19.01
N TYR A 8 -9.76 5.15 18.56
CA TYR A 8 -10.55 5.88 17.58
C TYR A 8 -11.61 6.75 18.25
N ARG A 9 -11.74 7.97 17.75
CA ARG A 9 -12.78 8.94 18.13
C ARG A 9 -14.02 8.73 17.26
N GLU A 10 -15.09 9.46 17.59
CA GLU A 10 -16.36 9.41 16.86
C GLU A 10 -16.21 9.79 15.39
N ASP A 11 -15.41 10.83 15.07
CA ASP A 11 -15.12 11.24 13.70
C ASP A 11 -14.43 10.14 12.88
N HIS A 12 -13.50 9.38 13.48
CA HIS A 12 -12.88 8.22 12.85
C HIS A 12 -13.90 7.11 12.53
N GLU A 13 -14.86 6.85 13.43
CA GLU A 13 -15.89 5.83 13.22
C GLU A 13 -16.94 6.27 12.18
N MET A 14 -17.25 7.56 12.12
CA MET A 14 -18.06 8.12 11.03
C MET A 14 -17.36 7.96 9.68
N PHE A 15 -16.07 8.26 9.62
CA PHE A 15 -15.24 8.07 8.43
C PHE A 15 -15.15 6.60 8.02
N ARG A 16 -14.97 5.68 9.00
CA ARG A 16 -15.00 4.22 8.77
C ARG A 16 -16.28 3.79 8.05
N THR A 17 -17.41 4.33 8.49
CA THR A 17 -18.71 4.03 7.87
C THR A 17 -18.78 4.52 6.43
N ALA A 18 -18.22 5.70 6.15
CA ALA A 18 -18.15 6.24 4.78
C ALA A 18 -17.26 5.39 3.88
N VAL A 19 -16.06 4.99 4.36
CA VAL A 19 -15.13 4.11 3.64
C VAL A 19 -15.79 2.76 3.30
N ARG A 20 -16.48 2.12 4.25
CA ARG A 20 -17.20 0.86 4.01
C ARG A 20 -18.24 1.00 2.92
N ARG A 21 -19.09 2.03 3.00
CA ARG A 21 -20.13 2.30 1.98
C ARG A 21 -19.52 2.52 0.60
N PHE A 22 -18.40 3.24 0.53
CA PHE A 22 -17.68 3.44 -0.73
C PHE A 22 -17.17 2.11 -1.30
N LEU A 23 -16.50 1.27 -0.48
CA LEU A 23 -15.99 -0.02 -0.91
C LEU A 23 -17.11 -0.97 -1.35
N GLU A 24 -18.22 -1.04 -0.61
CA GLU A 24 -19.38 -1.86 -0.96
C GLU A 24 -20.04 -1.43 -2.28
N ARG A 25 -20.10 -0.13 -2.55
CA ARG A 25 -20.75 0.41 -3.75
C ARG A 25 -19.84 0.44 -4.96
N GLU A 26 -18.58 0.81 -4.80
CA GLU A 26 -17.70 1.14 -5.91
C GLU A 26 -16.62 0.08 -6.16
N TYR A 27 -16.08 -0.57 -5.12
CA TYR A 27 -14.98 -1.52 -5.25
C TYR A 27 -15.46 -2.96 -5.36
N LEU A 28 -16.19 -3.47 -4.38
CA LEU A 28 -16.55 -4.89 -4.30
C LEU A 28 -17.31 -5.41 -5.53
N PRO A 29 -18.26 -4.68 -6.12
CA PRO A 29 -18.99 -5.17 -7.30
C PRO A 29 -18.11 -5.32 -8.55
N ARG A 30 -16.97 -4.64 -8.60
CA ARG A 30 -16.04 -4.63 -9.75
C ARG A 30 -14.73 -5.32 -9.46
N ARG A 31 -14.57 -5.85 -8.27
CA ARG A 31 -13.33 -6.47 -7.79
C ARG A 31 -12.79 -7.50 -8.78
N ALA A 32 -13.63 -8.40 -9.28
CA ALA A 32 -13.23 -9.44 -10.24
C ALA A 32 -12.71 -8.89 -11.58
N GLN A 33 -13.02 -7.63 -11.92
CA GLN A 33 -12.53 -6.97 -13.13
C GLN A 33 -11.12 -6.40 -12.94
N TRP A 34 -10.76 -6.05 -11.70
CA TRP A 34 -9.48 -5.41 -11.37
C TRP A 34 -8.43 -6.40 -10.87
N GLU A 35 -8.85 -7.44 -10.14
CA GLU A 35 -7.91 -8.42 -9.55
C GLU A 35 -7.02 -9.15 -10.57
N PRO A 36 -7.48 -9.56 -11.77
CA PRO A 36 -6.60 -10.23 -12.73
C PRO A 36 -5.53 -9.34 -13.34
N GLY A 37 -5.76 -8.01 -13.35
CA GLY A 37 -4.87 -7.03 -13.96
C GLY A 37 -4.27 -6.03 -12.96
N GLY A 38 -4.73 -6.05 -11.72
CA GLY A 38 -4.21 -5.22 -10.62
C GLY A 38 -4.48 -3.71 -10.74
N ALA A 39 -4.79 -3.19 -11.93
CA ALA A 39 -4.98 -1.77 -12.16
C ALA A 39 -6.35 -1.30 -11.69
N LEU A 40 -6.40 -0.40 -10.73
CA LEU A 40 -7.64 0.26 -10.34
C LEU A 40 -8.09 1.20 -11.45
N ASP A 41 -9.37 1.10 -11.84
CA ASP A 41 -9.98 1.99 -12.84
C ASP A 41 -9.81 3.47 -12.42
N ARG A 42 -9.39 4.31 -13.36
CA ARG A 42 -9.26 5.76 -13.18
C ARG A 42 -10.52 6.40 -12.56
N ARG A 43 -11.70 5.85 -12.88
CA ARG A 43 -12.95 6.31 -12.30
C ARG A 43 -13.05 6.08 -10.79
N LEU A 44 -12.39 5.04 -10.27
CA LEU A 44 -12.36 4.79 -8.84
C LEU A 44 -11.53 5.86 -8.12
N TRP A 45 -10.39 6.25 -8.68
CA TRP A 45 -9.57 7.35 -8.16
C TRP A 45 -10.35 8.65 -8.07
N LEU A 46 -11.02 9.04 -9.16
CA LEU A 46 -11.87 10.25 -9.19
C LEU A 46 -13.03 10.21 -8.19
N LYS A 47 -13.64 9.03 -7.99
CA LYS A 47 -14.70 8.85 -7.00
C LYS A 47 -14.17 8.93 -5.58
N ALA A 48 -13.03 8.28 -5.31
CA ALA A 48 -12.38 8.34 -4.01
C ALA A 48 -12.03 9.78 -3.64
N GLY A 49 -11.47 10.56 -4.58
CA GLY A 49 -11.18 11.98 -4.38
C GLY A 49 -12.45 12.80 -4.09
N ARG A 50 -13.52 12.62 -4.86
CA ARG A 50 -14.80 13.33 -4.65
C ARG A 50 -15.46 13.03 -3.31
N GLU A 51 -15.26 11.86 -2.77
CA GLU A 51 -15.79 11.43 -1.46
C GLU A 51 -14.83 11.71 -0.29
N GLY A 52 -13.70 12.42 -0.56
CA GLY A 52 -12.74 12.80 0.47
C GLY A 52 -11.98 11.62 1.07
N LEU A 53 -11.80 10.54 0.30
CA LEU A 53 -11.06 9.35 0.72
C LEU A 53 -9.58 9.41 0.32
N LEU A 54 -9.17 10.38 -0.48
CA LEU A 54 -7.77 10.61 -0.83
C LEU A 54 -7.20 11.76 0.01
N CYS A 55 -5.94 11.61 0.38
CA CYS A 55 -5.16 12.66 1.04
C CYS A 55 -5.78 13.18 2.34
N VAL A 56 -6.42 12.29 3.10
CA VAL A 56 -7.21 12.62 4.30
C VAL A 56 -6.41 13.38 5.37
N THR A 57 -5.08 13.18 5.44
CA THR A 57 -4.20 13.83 6.42
C THR A 57 -3.69 15.21 6.00
N LEU A 58 -3.99 15.63 4.76
CA LEU A 58 -3.58 16.94 4.28
C LEU A 58 -4.45 18.06 4.87
N PRO A 59 -3.98 19.32 4.84
CA PRO A 59 -4.79 20.47 5.22
C PRO A 59 -6.11 20.54 4.43
N ALA A 60 -7.17 21.04 5.08
CA ALA A 60 -8.52 21.12 4.51
C ALA A 60 -8.59 21.92 3.20
N GLN A 61 -7.69 22.90 3.00
CA GLN A 61 -7.60 23.67 1.76
C GLN A 61 -7.25 22.84 0.52
N PHE A 62 -6.68 21.62 0.71
CA PHE A 62 -6.38 20.66 -0.36
C PHE A 62 -7.36 19.49 -0.39
N GLY A 63 -8.39 19.49 0.47
CA GLY A 63 -9.44 18.46 0.52
C GLY A 63 -9.29 17.43 1.65
N GLY A 64 -8.24 17.53 2.48
CA GLY A 64 -8.05 16.72 3.68
C GLY A 64 -8.79 17.28 4.92
N GLY A 65 -8.14 17.30 6.05
CA GLY A 65 -8.65 17.82 7.33
C GLY A 65 -8.78 16.75 8.42
N GLY A 66 -8.41 15.51 8.09
CA GLY A 66 -8.29 14.42 9.05
C GLY A 66 -6.89 14.35 9.67
N ASP A 67 -6.68 13.32 10.44
CA ASP A 67 -5.40 12.99 11.07
C ASP A 67 -4.94 11.56 10.68
N PHE A 68 -3.83 11.11 11.24
CA PHE A 68 -3.31 9.76 10.98
C PHE A 68 -4.29 8.63 11.36
N GLY A 69 -5.21 8.87 12.29
CA GLY A 69 -6.28 7.93 12.62
C GLY A 69 -7.23 7.68 11.45
N HIS A 70 -7.51 8.69 10.63
CA HIS A 70 -8.31 8.55 9.40
C HIS A 70 -7.57 7.69 8.36
N ALA A 71 -6.27 7.92 8.13
CA ALA A 71 -5.45 7.07 7.24
C ALA A 71 -5.38 5.62 7.75
N ALA A 72 -5.27 5.42 9.06
CA ALA A 72 -5.31 4.11 9.68
C ALA A 72 -6.65 3.40 9.45
N VAL A 73 -7.77 4.11 9.60
CA VAL A 73 -9.12 3.59 9.30
C VAL A 73 -9.23 3.17 7.84
N LEU A 74 -8.76 3.98 6.91
CA LEU A 74 -8.76 3.66 5.48
C LEU A 74 -7.99 2.37 5.21
N SER A 75 -6.77 2.26 5.74
CA SER A 75 -5.91 1.08 5.63
C SER A 75 -6.58 -0.19 6.18
N GLU A 76 -7.25 -0.09 7.36
CA GLU A 76 -7.99 -1.21 7.96
C GLU A 76 -9.17 -1.66 7.10
N GLU A 77 -9.98 -0.74 6.62
CA GLU A 77 -11.18 -1.08 5.83
C GLU A 77 -10.79 -1.65 4.46
N PHE A 78 -9.71 -1.16 3.85
CA PHE A 78 -9.17 -1.74 2.61
C PHE A 78 -8.69 -3.18 2.84
N ALA A 79 -7.95 -3.44 3.93
CA ALA A 79 -7.53 -4.79 4.27
C ALA A 79 -8.72 -5.73 4.50
N ARG A 80 -9.76 -5.28 5.21
CA ARG A 80 -11.00 -6.04 5.46
C ARG A 80 -11.79 -6.34 4.19
N ALA A 81 -11.82 -5.38 3.26
CA ALA A 81 -12.46 -5.57 1.95
C ALA A 81 -11.64 -6.46 1.02
N GLY A 82 -10.41 -6.84 1.42
CA GLY A 82 -9.48 -7.63 0.62
C GLY A 82 -8.91 -6.87 -0.56
N VAL A 83 -8.81 -5.54 -0.48
CA VAL A 83 -8.08 -4.72 -1.46
C VAL A 83 -6.60 -5.09 -1.35
N ARG A 84 -6.00 -5.53 -2.45
CA ARG A 84 -4.59 -5.94 -2.48
C ARG A 84 -3.66 -4.83 -2.91
N ASP A 85 -4.13 -4.05 -3.87
CA ASP A 85 -3.33 -2.93 -4.40
C ASP A 85 -3.30 -1.79 -3.38
N ARG A 86 -2.09 -1.52 -2.88
CA ARG A 86 -1.82 -0.43 -1.94
C ARG A 86 -1.51 0.90 -2.62
N ALA A 87 -1.68 0.98 -3.95
CA ALA A 87 -1.39 2.18 -4.72
C ALA A 87 -2.17 3.40 -4.22
N LEU A 88 -3.44 3.23 -3.83
CA LEU A 88 -4.25 4.29 -3.22
C LEU A 88 -3.62 4.81 -1.92
N SER A 89 -3.22 3.93 -1.01
CA SER A 89 -2.60 4.31 0.26
C SER A 89 -1.23 4.95 0.05
N LEU A 90 -0.39 4.39 -0.81
CA LEU A 90 0.92 4.97 -1.14
C LEU A 90 0.77 6.40 -1.70
N HIS A 91 -0.12 6.57 -2.67
CA HIS A 91 -0.42 7.87 -3.27
C HIS A 91 -0.94 8.88 -2.24
N SER A 92 -2.00 8.49 -1.53
CA SER A 92 -2.83 9.34 -0.68
C SER A 92 -2.19 9.63 0.68
N ASP A 93 -1.69 8.55 1.32
CA ASP A 93 -1.35 8.60 2.73
C ASP A 93 0.17 8.66 2.97
N THR A 94 0.97 8.50 1.90
CA THR A 94 2.43 8.53 1.98
C THR A 94 3.04 9.62 1.10
N LEU A 95 2.78 9.60 -0.22
CA LEU A 95 3.43 10.52 -1.16
C LEU A 95 2.83 11.93 -1.13
N ALA A 96 1.50 12.06 -1.04
CA ALA A 96 0.87 13.36 -0.97
C ALA A 96 1.30 14.15 0.30
N PRO A 97 1.34 13.54 1.51
CA PRO A 97 1.91 14.17 2.69
C PRO A 97 3.39 14.56 2.56
N CYS A 98 4.19 13.72 1.88
CA CYS A 98 5.59 14.06 1.60
C CYS A 98 5.71 15.33 0.74
N ILE A 99 4.91 15.44 -0.33
CA ILE A 99 4.86 16.65 -1.17
C ILE A 99 4.40 17.87 -0.35
N ALA A 100 3.39 17.72 0.50
CA ALA A 100 2.89 18.81 1.33
C ALA A 100 3.89 19.26 2.39
N SER A 101 4.74 18.36 2.90
CA SER A 101 5.74 18.67 3.92
C SER A 101 7.01 19.29 3.35
N LEU A 102 7.46 18.84 2.19
CA LEU A 102 8.75 19.21 1.60
C LEU A 102 8.61 20.27 0.50
N GLY A 103 7.44 20.37 -0.13
CA GLY A 103 7.17 21.30 -1.21
C GLY A 103 6.95 22.74 -0.70
N ASP A 104 7.33 23.69 -1.52
CA ASP A 104 6.97 25.09 -1.31
C ASP A 104 5.48 25.34 -1.66
N ASP A 105 5.00 26.56 -1.40
CA ASP A 105 3.62 26.97 -1.67
C ASP A 105 3.24 26.82 -3.16
N VAL A 106 4.17 27.11 -4.08
CA VAL A 106 3.95 27.01 -5.53
C VAL A 106 3.80 25.56 -5.94
N GLN A 107 4.66 24.69 -5.44
CA GLN A 107 4.61 23.25 -5.67
C GLN A 107 3.33 22.64 -5.09
N SER A 108 3.00 22.97 -3.85
CA SER A 108 1.79 22.50 -3.17
C SER A 108 0.52 22.90 -3.92
N GLN A 109 0.40 24.17 -4.32
CA GLN A 109 -0.74 24.67 -5.10
C GLN A 109 -0.82 24.06 -6.51
N ARG A 110 0.31 23.72 -7.10
CA ARG A 110 0.37 23.13 -8.44
C ARG A 110 -0.10 21.69 -8.46
N TRP A 111 0.32 20.87 -7.48
CA TRP A 111 0.15 19.41 -7.58
C TRP A 111 -0.92 18.84 -6.65
N LEU A 112 -1.02 19.31 -5.40
CA LEU A 112 -1.91 18.72 -4.41
C LEU A 112 -3.40 18.70 -4.82
N PRO A 113 -3.96 19.74 -5.45
CA PRO A 113 -5.37 19.67 -5.86
C PRO A 113 -5.68 18.52 -6.81
N GLY A 114 -4.86 18.30 -7.84
CA GLY A 114 -5.01 17.18 -8.77
C GLY A 114 -4.78 15.81 -8.12
N ILE A 115 -3.85 15.75 -7.16
CA ILE A 115 -3.55 14.54 -6.37
C ILE A 115 -4.75 14.19 -5.48
N CYS A 116 -5.26 15.15 -4.72
CA CYS A 116 -6.40 14.95 -3.81
C CYS A 116 -7.70 14.63 -4.53
N SER A 117 -7.91 15.18 -5.74
CA SER A 117 -9.09 14.86 -6.56
C SER A 117 -9.01 13.50 -7.25
N GLY A 118 -7.84 12.87 -7.29
CA GLY A 118 -7.56 11.64 -8.04
C GLY A 118 -7.41 11.86 -9.56
N GLU A 119 -7.35 13.11 -10.01
CA GLU A 119 -7.05 13.46 -11.41
C GLU A 119 -5.59 13.18 -11.76
N THR A 120 -4.69 13.31 -10.78
CA THR A 120 -3.26 13.05 -10.92
C THR A 120 -2.87 11.91 -9.99
N ILE A 121 -2.42 10.80 -10.55
CA ILE A 121 -2.01 9.61 -9.80
C ILE A 121 -0.49 9.63 -9.59
N LEU A 122 -0.05 9.47 -8.34
CA LEU A 122 1.35 9.41 -7.95
C LEU A 122 1.87 7.98 -7.84
N ALA A 123 3.16 7.81 -8.15
CA ALA A 123 3.94 6.63 -7.78
C ALA A 123 5.31 7.03 -7.25
N LEU A 124 6.01 6.06 -6.61
CA LEU A 124 7.34 6.24 -6.06
C LEU A 124 8.36 5.43 -6.87
N ALA A 125 9.39 6.10 -7.38
CA ALA A 125 10.43 5.51 -8.21
C ALA A 125 11.80 5.62 -7.51
N VAL A 126 12.18 4.59 -6.74
CA VAL A 126 13.43 4.54 -5.95
C VAL A 126 14.36 3.45 -6.43
N ALA A 127 13.88 2.21 -6.54
CA ALA A 127 14.72 1.05 -6.84
C ALA A 127 15.36 1.14 -8.23
N GLU A 128 16.67 0.89 -8.30
CA GLU A 128 17.40 0.74 -9.57
C GLU A 128 17.29 -0.71 -10.07
N PRO A 129 17.25 -0.98 -11.38
CA PRO A 129 17.40 -2.32 -11.89
C PRO A 129 18.73 -2.96 -11.45
N ALA A 130 18.74 -4.27 -11.21
CA ALA A 130 19.95 -4.99 -10.81
C ALA A 130 21.12 -4.80 -11.79
N SER A 131 20.83 -4.64 -13.06
CA SER A 131 21.83 -4.35 -14.12
C SER A 131 22.46 -2.95 -14.02
N SER A 132 21.79 -2.01 -13.35
CA SER A 132 22.25 -0.61 -13.20
C SER A 132 22.96 -0.37 -11.87
N LEU A 133 22.79 -1.25 -10.87
CA LEU A 133 23.31 -1.04 -9.51
C LEU A 133 24.84 -0.94 -9.45
N GLU A 134 25.55 -1.57 -10.39
CA GLU A 134 27.03 -1.58 -10.36
C GLU A 134 27.68 -0.41 -11.12
N ASN A 135 27.01 0.22 -12.08
CA ASN A 135 27.69 1.12 -13.00
C ASN A 135 27.00 2.45 -13.34
N ASP A 136 25.69 2.62 -13.15
CA ASP A 136 25.04 3.87 -13.60
C ASP A 136 23.69 4.16 -12.87
N PRO A 137 23.71 4.72 -11.66
CA PRO A 137 22.50 5.14 -10.97
C PRO A 137 21.79 6.25 -11.75
N THR A 138 20.47 6.36 -11.58
CA THR A 138 19.69 7.45 -12.16
C THR A 138 20.24 8.82 -11.74
N ARG A 139 20.63 9.63 -12.72
CA ARG A 139 21.30 10.92 -12.53
C ARG A 139 20.53 12.07 -13.16
N ALA A 140 20.62 13.22 -12.51
CA ALA A 140 20.11 14.48 -12.99
C ALA A 140 21.26 15.49 -13.08
N VAL A 141 21.49 16.01 -14.28
CA VAL A 141 22.50 17.05 -14.53
C VAL A 141 21.78 18.35 -14.79
N ARG A 142 22.22 19.43 -14.13
CA ARG A 142 21.63 20.76 -14.33
C ARG A 142 21.98 21.31 -15.73
N ASP A 143 20.96 21.71 -16.47
CA ASP A 143 21.05 22.36 -17.79
C ASP A 143 20.19 23.62 -17.77
N GLY A 144 20.80 24.74 -17.37
CA GLY A 144 20.11 26.01 -17.19
C GLY A 144 18.97 25.95 -16.16
N GLY A 145 17.73 26.17 -16.60
CA GLY A 145 16.52 26.13 -15.78
C GLY A 145 15.92 24.73 -15.66
N HIS A 146 16.60 23.68 -16.10
CA HIS A 146 16.12 22.31 -16.11
C HIS A 146 17.16 21.34 -15.54
N TYR A 147 16.71 20.18 -15.13
CA TYR A 147 17.51 18.97 -14.99
C TYR A 147 17.36 18.11 -16.24
N LEU A 148 18.45 17.53 -16.73
CA LEU A 148 18.47 16.50 -17.73
C LEU A 148 18.65 15.16 -17.00
N ILE A 149 17.61 14.33 -17.03
CA ILE A 149 17.57 13.09 -16.24
C ILE A 149 17.78 11.89 -17.17
N ASN A 150 18.71 11.01 -16.77
CA ASN A 150 19.00 9.74 -17.43
C ASN A 150 19.09 8.64 -16.39
N GLY A 151 18.59 7.44 -16.73
CA GLY A 151 18.63 6.26 -15.88
C GLY A 151 17.41 5.38 -16.02
N SER A 152 17.29 4.41 -15.13
CA SER A 152 16.16 3.47 -15.10
C SER A 152 15.72 3.19 -13.67
N LYS A 153 14.43 2.97 -13.46
CA LYS A 153 13.85 2.58 -12.17
C LYS A 153 13.05 1.30 -12.31
N ALA A 154 13.36 0.33 -11.46
CA ALA A 154 12.66 -0.95 -11.42
C ALA A 154 11.52 -0.95 -10.41
N CYS A 155 10.56 -1.86 -10.59
CA CYS A 155 9.50 -2.18 -9.63
C CYS A 155 8.71 -0.95 -9.15
N VAL A 156 8.45 0.00 -10.05
CA VAL A 156 7.63 1.17 -9.72
C VAL A 156 6.18 0.74 -9.62
N GLY A 157 5.70 0.54 -8.40
CA GLY A 157 4.31 0.20 -8.13
C GLY A 157 3.37 1.26 -8.72
N ASN A 158 2.29 0.84 -9.38
CA ASN A 158 1.37 1.72 -10.10
C ASN A 158 2.01 2.50 -11.28
N GLY A 159 3.24 2.17 -11.66
CA GLY A 159 4.01 2.90 -12.68
C GLY A 159 3.38 2.88 -14.07
N MET A 160 2.58 1.85 -14.40
CA MET A 160 1.90 1.76 -15.70
C MET A 160 0.76 2.77 -15.85
N GLN A 161 0.13 3.22 -14.76
CA GLN A 161 -1.04 4.09 -14.82
C GLN A 161 -0.86 5.45 -14.12
N CYS A 162 0.23 5.67 -13.38
CA CYS A 162 0.47 6.95 -12.73
C CYS A 162 0.77 8.07 -13.73
N ASP A 163 0.47 9.30 -13.35
CA ASP A 163 0.73 10.51 -14.16
C ASP A 163 2.06 11.15 -13.78
N MET A 164 2.44 11.02 -12.51
CA MET A 164 3.68 11.57 -11.97
C MET A 164 4.36 10.55 -11.05
N VAL A 165 5.69 10.66 -10.98
CA VAL A 165 6.48 9.91 -9.99
C VAL A 165 7.28 10.86 -9.11
N LEU A 166 7.39 10.50 -7.84
CA LEU A 166 8.44 11.00 -6.98
C LEU A 166 9.68 10.15 -7.27
N LEU A 167 10.63 10.73 -8.00
CA LEU A 167 11.84 10.08 -8.48
C LEU A 167 13.01 10.35 -7.53
N ALA A 168 13.62 9.28 -7.02
CA ALA A 168 14.91 9.36 -6.34
C ALA A 168 16.04 9.31 -7.38
N CYS A 169 16.86 10.33 -7.47
CA CYS A 169 18.00 10.40 -8.40
C CYS A 169 19.16 11.18 -7.80
N HIS A 170 20.37 10.94 -8.31
CA HIS A 170 21.55 11.70 -7.90
C HIS A 170 21.65 12.98 -8.71
N ILE A 171 21.54 14.15 -8.06
CA ILE A 171 21.79 15.43 -8.68
C ILE A 171 23.29 15.72 -8.57
N GLN A 172 23.97 15.94 -9.70
CA GLN A 172 25.33 16.42 -9.73
C GLN A 172 25.37 17.92 -9.41
N GLY A 173 26.06 18.29 -8.35
CA GLY A 173 26.37 19.68 -8.02
C GLY A 173 27.45 20.26 -8.95
N ASP A 174 27.53 21.60 -9.04
CA ASP A 174 28.54 22.31 -9.85
C ASP A 174 29.98 22.05 -9.36
N ASP A 175 30.13 21.60 -8.11
CA ASP A 175 31.40 21.24 -7.45
C ASP A 175 31.73 19.75 -7.50
N GLY A 176 30.94 18.95 -8.21
CA GLY A 176 31.05 17.50 -8.29
C GLY A 176 30.56 16.75 -7.04
N ALA A 177 30.16 17.46 -6.00
CA ALA A 177 29.47 16.89 -4.85
C ALA A 177 28.00 16.65 -5.22
N GLY A 178 27.61 15.40 -5.42
CA GLY A 178 26.24 15.01 -5.73
C GLY A 178 25.62 14.23 -4.57
N GLY A 179 24.32 14.29 -4.43
CA GLY A 179 23.58 13.54 -3.43
C GLY A 179 22.25 13.05 -3.93
N LEU A 180 21.73 12.00 -3.27
CA LEU A 180 20.38 11.53 -3.55
C LEU A 180 19.37 12.65 -3.30
N SER A 181 18.49 12.86 -4.24
CA SER A 181 17.50 13.95 -4.23
C SER A 181 16.16 13.41 -4.72
N LEU A 182 15.08 14.10 -4.37
CA LEU A 182 13.74 13.76 -4.82
C LEU A 182 13.27 14.79 -5.85
N VAL A 183 12.86 14.31 -7.01
CA VAL A 183 12.38 15.15 -8.12
C VAL A 183 11.01 14.65 -8.58
N ILE A 184 10.05 15.56 -8.73
CA ILE A 184 8.75 15.22 -9.31
C ILE A 184 8.87 15.24 -10.84
N VAL A 185 8.54 14.09 -11.46
CA VAL A 185 8.61 13.91 -12.90
C VAL A 185 7.22 13.54 -13.44
N GLU A 186 6.68 14.38 -14.30
CA GLU A 186 5.46 14.08 -15.07
C GLU A 186 5.83 13.06 -16.16
N LEU A 187 5.04 11.99 -16.27
CA LEU A 187 5.39 10.84 -17.12
C LEU A 187 4.94 10.97 -18.59
N ASP A 188 4.32 12.08 -18.97
CA ASP A 188 4.03 12.47 -20.34
C ASP A 188 5.20 13.20 -21.05
N ARG A 189 6.30 13.44 -20.30
CA ARG A 189 7.48 14.12 -20.85
C ARG A 189 8.17 13.28 -21.92
N PRO A 190 8.70 13.93 -22.99
CA PRO A 190 9.56 13.22 -23.96
C PRO A 190 10.75 12.55 -23.28
N GLY A 191 11.05 11.32 -23.68
CA GLY A 191 12.15 10.54 -23.12
C GLY A 191 11.77 9.63 -21.97
N VAL A 192 10.52 9.64 -21.52
CA VAL A 192 10.00 8.69 -20.51
C VAL A 192 9.39 7.49 -21.21
N TYR A 193 9.87 6.30 -20.86
CA TYR A 193 9.34 5.03 -21.35
C TYR A 193 8.94 4.14 -20.18
N ARG A 194 7.83 3.41 -20.33
CA ARG A 194 7.31 2.47 -19.33
C ARG A 194 7.29 1.07 -19.92
N VAL A 195 7.82 0.11 -19.18
CA VAL A 195 7.82 -1.30 -19.59
C VAL A 195 7.20 -2.12 -18.45
N SER A 196 6.20 -2.93 -18.78
CA SER A 196 5.64 -3.90 -17.84
C SER A 196 6.41 -5.22 -18.01
N HIS A 197 6.97 -5.75 -16.93
CA HIS A 197 7.76 -6.98 -16.96
C HIS A 197 7.08 -8.16 -16.29
N ASP A 198 6.10 -7.90 -15.45
CA ASP A 198 5.54 -8.92 -14.57
C ASP A 198 4.05 -9.11 -14.84
N ALA A 199 3.71 -10.31 -15.31
CA ALA A 199 2.31 -10.70 -15.48
C ALA A 199 1.55 -10.82 -14.14
N GLU A 200 2.28 -11.00 -13.02
CA GLU A 200 1.72 -11.08 -11.69
C GLU A 200 1.52 -9.70 -11.05
N GLN A 201 2.30 -8.69 -11.51
CA GLN A 201 2.18 -7.31 -11.08
C GLN A 201 2.02 -6.34 -12.29
N PRO A 202 0.94 -6.44 -13.04
CA PRO A 202 0.78 -5.71 -14.31
C PRO A 202 0.67 -4.19 -14.14
N THR A 203 0.48 -3.69 -12.92
CA THR A 203 0.51 -2.25 -12.59
C THR A 203 1.90 -1.72 -12.34
N ALA A 204 2.85 -2.58 -11.99
CA ALA A 204 4.24 -2.19 -11.81
C ALA A 204 4.92 -1.93 -13.16
N ALA A 205 5.81 -0.96 -13.19
CA ALA A 205 6.60 -0.63 -14.36
C ALA A 205 8.09 -0.60 -14.05
N GLU A 206 8.88 -0.91 -15.04
CA GLU A 206 10.22 -0.38 -15.16
C GLU A 206 10.14 0.94 -15.94
N LEU A 207 10.73 2.00 -15.39
CA LEU A 207 10.79 3.31 -16.04
C LEU A 207 12.18 3.52 -16.62
N HIS A 208 12.25 3.89 -17.90
CA HIS A 208 13.47 4.32 -18.55
C HIS A 208 13.39 5.81 -18.86
N LEU A 209 14.41 6.54 -18.44
CA LEU A 209 14.52 7.98 -18.56
C LEU A 209 15.71 8.29 -19.49
N VAL A 210 15.43 8.85 -20.66
CA VAL A 210 16.44 9.16 -21.68
C VAL A 210 16.37 10.65 -22.01
N ASN A 211 17.33 11.41 -21.49
CA ASN A 211 17.41 12.86 -21.65
C ASN A 211 16.11 13.60 -21.30
N VAL A 212 15.45 13.17 -20.21
CA VAL A 212 14.21 13.77 -19.76
C VAL A 212 14.46 15.15 -19.17
N ARG A 213 13.88 16.17 -19.77
CA ARG A 213 14.00 17.58 -19.28
C ARG A 213 12.93 17.85 -18.25
N VAL A 214 13.36 18.17 -17.02
CA VAL A 214 12.50 18.48 -15.89
C VAL A 214 12.87 19.85 -15.31
N PRO A 215 11.94 20.78 -15.10
CA PRO A 215 12.25 22.08 -14.51
C PRO A 215 12.95 21.93 -13.16
N VAL A 216 13.94 22.81 -12.87
CA VAL A 216 14.60 22.80 -11.55
C VAL A 216 13.63 23.01 -10.39
N GLY A 217 12.50 23.71 -10.62
CA GLY A 217 11.42 23.87 -9.66
C GLY A 217 10.61 22.59 -9.35
N ASN A 218 10.94 21.45 -9.98
CA ASN A 218 10.37 20.14 -9.63
C ASN A 218 11.23 19.40 -8.59
N LEU A 219 12.37 19.94 -8.15
CA LEU A 219 13.11 19.43 -7.00
C LEU A 219 12.25 19.57 -5.74
N LEU A 220 12.03 18.50 -5.02
CA LEU A 220 11.27 18.49 -3.78
C LEU A 220 12.22 18.57 -2.58
N GLY A 221 12.08 19.61 -1.77
CA GLY A 221 13.00 19.90 -0.68
C GLY A 221 14.39 20.36 -1.19
N GLU A 222 15.45 19.97 -0.50
CA GLU A 222 16.84 20.36 -0.78
C GLU A 222 17.58 19.25 -1.54
N ALA A 223 18.44 19.65 -2.48
CA ALA A 223 19.32 18.71 -3.17
C ALA A 223 20.27 17.99 -2.20
N GLY A 224 20.46 16.69 -2.41
CA GLY A 224 21.35 15.88 -1.59
C GLY A 224 20.72 15.33 -0.29
N ARG A 225 19.52 15.76 0.09
CA ARG A 225 18.82 15.27 1.30
C ARG A 225 17.78 14.18 1.03
N GLY A 226 17.75 13.62 -0.17
CA GLY A 226 16.74 12.67 -0.58
C GLY A 226 16.68 11.41 0.30
N GLN A 227 17.81 10.94 0.86
CA GLN A 227 17.81 9.81 1.77
C GLN A 227 17.01 10.10 3.06
N GLU A 228 17.23 11.26 3.66
CA GLU A 228 16.52 11.70 4.86
C GLU A 228 15.00 11.76 4.62
N TYR A 229 14.60 12.29 3.47
CA TYR A 229 13.19 12.38 3.09
C TYR A 229 12.57 11.01 2.81
N LEU A 230 13.34 10.10 2.19
CA LEU A 230 12.90 8.72 1.98
C LEU A 230 12.73 7.96 3.30
N ASP A 231 13.57 8.21 4.30
CA ASP A 231 13.44 7.58 5.61
C ASP A 231 12.11 7.96 6.29
N GLU A 232 11.64 9.20 6.11
CA GLU A 232 10.31 9.63 6.58
C GLU A 232 9.18 8.98 5.79
N VAL A 233 9.30 8.92 4.44
CA VAL A 233 8.35 8.25 3.55
C VAL A 233 8.21 6.77 3.97
N TRP A 234 9.32 6.07 4.16
CA TRP A 234 9.32 4.67 4.59
C TRP A 234 8.76 4.48 5.99
N SER A 235 9.03 5.39 6.91
CA SER A 235 8.47 5.34 8.26
C SER A 235 6.94 5.35 8.24
N GLN A 236 6.34 6.23 7.44
CA GLN A 236 4.89 6.32 7.29
C GLN A 236 4.31 5.08 6.60
N GLU A 237 4.94 4.65 5.51
CA GLU A 237 4.56 3.45 4.78
C GLU A 237 4.64 2.19 5.65
N HIS A 238 5.69 2.02 6.43
CA HIS A 238 5.85 0.90 7.36
C HIS A 238 4.72 0.84 8.36
N GLN A 239 4.31 1.97 8.91
CA GLN A 239 3.23 1.98 9.89
C GLN A 239 1.88 1.61 9.27
N LEU A 240 1.53 2.18 8.11
CA LEU A 240 0.32 1.83 7.38
C LEU A 240 0.31 0.37 6.94
N SER A 241 1.48 -0.17 6.56
CA SER A 241 1.68 -1.58 6.24
C SER A 241 1.38 -2.49 7.43
N ALA A 242 1.87 -2.13 8.63
CA ALA A 242 1.61 -2.91 9.85
C ALA A 242 0.10 -2.92 10.20
N ILE A 243 -0.57 -1.78 10.08
CA ILE A 243 -2.02 -1.64 10.30
C ILE A 243 -2.80 -2.51 9.31
N PHE A 244 -2.44 -2.44 8.03
CA PHE A 244 -3.02 -3.23 6.96
C PHE A 244 -2.86 -4.73 7.23
N SER A 245 -1.63 -5.19 7.52
CA SER A 245 -1.30 -6.60 7.79
C SER A 245 -2.06 -7.16 9.00
N ALA A 246 -2.17 -6.39 10.08
CA ALA A 246 -2.95 -6.80 11.25
C ALA A 246 -4.44 -6.99 10.92
N SER A 247 -5.01 -6.08 10.13
CA SER A 247 -6.43 -6.16 9.73
C SER A 247 -6.67 -7.26 8.72
N GLN A 248 -5.73 -7.51 7.82
CA GLN A 248 -5.76 -8.62 6.87
C GLN A 248 -5.71 -9.97 7.60
N LEU A 249 -4.83 -10.12 8.60
CA LEU A 249 -4.75 -11.34 9.40
C LEU A 249 -6.05 -11.62 10.16
N GLU A 250 -6.66 -10.59 10.74
CA GLU A 250 -7.96 -10.71 11.40
C GLU A 250 -9.05 -11.20 10.44
N GLN A 251 -9.08 -10.63 9.24
CA GLN A 251 -10.06 -11.00 8.21
C GLN A 251 -9.85 -12.43 7.71
N LEU A 252 -8.61 -12.82 7.46
CA LEU A 252 -8.26 -14.20 7.08
C LEU A 252 -8.67 -15.20 8.16
N LEU A 253 -8.40 -14.90 9.41
CA LEU A 253 -8.80 -15.74 10.53
C LEU A 253 -10.33 -15.90 10.60
N LEU A 254 -11.09 -14.82 10.44
CA LEU A 254 -12.56 -14.86 10.45
C LEU A 254 -13.10 -15.73 9.29
N GLN A 255 -12.56 -15.55 8.09
CA GLN A 255 -12.95 -16.34 6.92
C GLN A 255 -12.61 -17.82 7.11
N THR A 256 -11.41 -18.11 7.63
CA THR A 256 -10.99 -19.51 7.89
C THR A 256 -11.85 -20.15 8.98
N LEU A 257 -12.17 -19.43 10.05
CA LEU A 257 -13.09 -19.92 11.10
C LEU A 257 -14.47 -20.25 10.55
N ALA A 258 -15.03 -19.41 9.70
CA ALA A 258 -16.31 -19.67 9.03
C ALA A 258 -16.21 -20.90 8.13
N TRP A 259 -15.13 -21.04 7.35
CA TRP A 259 -14.92 -22.15 6.44
C TRP A 259 -14.79 -23.51 7.16
N VAL A 260 -14.00 -23.61 8.24
CA VAL A 260 -13.80 -24.88 8.96
C VAL A 260 -15.07 -25.38 9.67
N GLN A 261 -16.05 -24.48 9.88
CA GLN A 261 -17.35 -24.82 10.48
C GLN A 261 -18.36 -25.32 9.44
N LEU A 262 -18.10 -25.14 8.14
CA LEU A 262 -18.98 -25.64 7.10
C LEU A 262 -18.94 -27.19 7.07
N PRO A 263 -20.11 -27.87 7.07
CA PRO A 263 -20.15 -29.30 6.92
C PRO A 263 -19.71 -29.72 5.50
N ASP A 264 -19.05 -30.88 5.41
CA ASP A 264 -18.79 -31.56 4.14
C ASP A 264 -20.07 -32.30 3.64
N GLY A 265 -19.96 -32.99 2.49
CA GLY A 265 -21.06 -33.76 1.92
C GLY A 265 -21.57 -34.91 2.81
N ALA A 266 -20.81 -35.31 3.83
CA ALA A 266 -21.17 -36.30 4.84
C ALA A 266 -21.67 -35.69 6.16
N GLY A 267 -21.76 -34.35 6.24
CA GLY A 267 -22.23 -33.64 7.43
C GLY A 267 -21.15 -33.39 8.49
N HIS A 268 -19.86 -33.64 8.19
CA HIS A 268 -18.75 -33.39 9.12
C HIS A 268 -18.10 -32.06 8.87
N ALA A 269 -17.83 -31.29 9.93
CA ALA A 269 -17.06 -30.06 9.87
C ALA A 269 -15.61 -30.29 10.31
N LEU A 270 -14.65 -29.61 9.65
CA LEU A 270 -13.24 -29.67 10.02
C LEU A 270 -12.99 -29.14 11.45
N TRP A 271 -13.84 -28.27 11.94
CA TRP A 271 -13.84 -27.79 13.33
C TRP A 271 -13.86 -28.92 14.38
N GLY A 272 -14.39 -30.11 14.06
CA GLY A 272 -14.38 -31.29 14.92
C GLY A 272 -12.97 -31.79 15.28
N GLN A 273 -11.96 -31.49 14.47
CA GLN A 273 -10.58 -31.97 14.62
C GLN A 273 -9.79 -31.10 15.62
N ALA A 274 -9.09 -31.76 16.56
CA ALA A 274 -8.39 -31.08 17.64
C ALA A 274 -7.15 -30.30 17.17
N ASP A 275 -6.45 -30.80 16.16
CA ASP A 275 -5.27 -30.17 15.54
C ASP A 275 -5.65 -28.89 14.81
N ILE A 276 -6.75 -28.89 14.05
CA ILE A 276 -7.28 -27.68 13.38
C ILE A 276 -7.61 -26.60 14.40
N ARG A 277 -8.33 -26.96 15.48
CA ARG A 277 -8.64 -26.01 16.55
C ARG A 277 -7.38 -25.46 17.21
N ARG A 278 -6.34 -26.29 17.41
CA ARG A 278 -5.06 -25.86 18.00
C ARG A 278 -4.34 -24.88 17.09
N THR A 279 -4.25 -25.14 15.80
CA THR A 279 -3.63 -24.23 14.81
C THR A 279 -4.36 -22.91 14.79
N LEU A 280 -5.69 -22.90 14.69
CA LEU A 280 -6.49 -21.66 14.68
C LEU A 280 -6.37 -20.88 15.99
N ALA A 281 -6.25 -21.56 17.13
CA ALA A 281 -5.98 -20.91 18.42
C ALA A 281 -4.62 -20.21 18.41
N GLY A 282 -3.57 -20.86 17.85
CA GLY A 282 -2.25 -20.26 17.68
C GLY A 282 -2.26 -19.03 16.78
N ILE A 283 -2.96 -19.08 15.65
CA ILE A 283 -3.15 -17.94 14.75
C ILE A 283 -3.88 -16.81 15.46
N LYS A 284 -4.95 -17.12 16.21
CA LYS A 284 -5.69 -16.11 16.99
C LYS A 284 -4.84 -15.41 18.03
N ILE A 285 -3.98 -16.15 18.75
CA ILE A 285 -3.06 -15.57 19.73
C ILE A 285 -2.13 -14.56 19.06
N ARG A 286 -1.54 -14.92 17.92
CA ARG A 286 -0.65 -14.02 17.14
C ARG A 286 -1.41 -12.81 16.61
N ALA A 287 -2.63 -12.99 16.10
CA ALA A 287 -3.46 -11.89 15.62
C ALA A 287 -3.79 -10.89 16.75
N VAL A 288 -4.10 -11.38 17.95
CA VAL A 288 -4.34 -10.51 19.13
C VAL A 288 -3.07 -9.77 19.54
N ALA A 289 -1.93 -10.48 19.63
CA ALA A 289 -0.66 -9.86 20.00
C ALA A 289 -0.22 -8.79 18.99
N LEU A 290 -0.34 -9.09 17.68
CA LEU A 290 -0.05 -8.15 16.62
C LEU A 290 -0.97 -6.92 16.69
N ARG A 291 -2.27 -7.11 16.91
CA ARG A 291 -3.22 -6.00 17.03
C ARG A 291 -2.87 -5.09 18.19
N LEU A 292 -2.54 -5.64 19.34
CA LEU A 292 -2.14 -4.85 20.52
C LEU A 292 -0.86 -4.04 20.24
N LEU A 293 0.12 -4.61 19.58
CA LEU A 293 1.34 -3.92 19.18
C LEU A 293 1.05 -2.76 18.22
N VAL A 294 0.26 -3.04 17.18
CA VAL A 294 -0.10 -2.04 16.16
C VAL A 294 -0.92 -0.91 16.76
N ASP A 295 -1.89 -1.22 17.63
CA ASP A 295 -2.71 -0.23 18.31
C ASP A 295 -1.88 0.65 19.25
N HIS A 296 -0.93 0.05 19.98
CA HIS A 296 -0.01 0.81 20.83
C HIS A 296 0.83 1.82 20.00
N TYR A 297 1.36 1.39 18.86
CA TYR A 297 2.16 2.28 18.02
C TYR A 297 1.29 3.30 17.27
N LEU A 298 0.07 2.96 16.88
CA LEU A 298 -0.88 3.91 16.30
C LEU A 298 -1.23 5.03 17.31
N GLU A 299 -1.51 4.67 18.56
CA GLU A 299 -1.74 5.66 19.61
C GLU A 299 -0.54 6.59 19.80
N ARG A 300 0.67 6.03 19.82
CA ARG A 300 1.90 6.82 19.91
C ARG A 300 2.08 7.75 18.72
N ARG A 301 1.80 7.29 17.48
CA ARG A 301 1.87 8.12 16.27
C ARG A 301 0.90 9.29 16.34
N MET A 302 -0.32 9.04 16.76
CA MET A 302 -1.33 10.12 16.92
C MET A 302 -0.91 11.16 17.97
N ARG A 303 -0.07 10.78 18.92
CA ARG A 303 0.56 11.68 19.91
C ARG A 303 1.92 12.24 19.46
N GLN A 304 2.36 11.98 18.24
CA GLN A 304 3.64 12.42 17.66
C GLN A 304 4.89 11.94 18.41
N SER A 305 4.83 10.77 19.03
CA SER A 305 5.93 10.22 19.85
C SER A 305 6.53 8.91 19.32
N LEU A 306 6.33 8.56 18.06
CA LEU A 306 6.80 7.31 17.46
C LEU A 306 8.12 7.53 16.71
N SER A 307 9.12 6.65 16.93
CA SER A 307 10.39 6.69 16.21
C SER A 307 10.32 5.84 14.92
N ASN A 308 11.22 6.13 13.96
CA ASN A 308 11.35 5.34 12.72
C ASN A 308 11.73 3.87 13.02
N GLU A 309 12.56 3.62 14.04
CA GLU A 309 12.88 2.27 14.49
C GLU A 309 11.63 1.50 14.93
N GLN A 310 10.74 2.13 15.71
CA GLN A 310 9.51 1.52 16.18
C GLN A 310 8.53 1.21 15.05
N THR A 311 8.46 2.06 14.03
CA THR A 311 7.65 1.79 12.83
C THR A 311 8.21 0.61 12.04
N ALA A 312 9.52 0.52 11.89
CA ALA A 312 10.18 -0.59 11.21
C ALA A 312 9.98 -1.92 11.96
N ILE A 313 10.12 -1.93 13.29
CA ILE A 313 9.84 -3.11 14.13
C ILE A 313 8.40 -3.58 13.96
N ALA A 314 7.43 -2.65 14.01
CA ALA A 314 6.03 -3.00 13.83
C ALA A 314 5.74 -3.60 12.46
N SER A 315 6.29 -3.01 11.41
CA SER A 315 6.10 -3.46 10.02
C SER A 315 6.70 -4.84 9.78
N LEU A 316 7.94 -5.06 10.22
CA LEU A 316 8.63 -6.34 10.07
C LEU A 316 7.89 -7.44 10.82
N TYR A 317 7.57 -7.22 12.10
CA TYR A 317 6.82 -8.19 12.89
C TYR A 317 5.43 -8.49 12.33
N ALA A 318 4.73 -7.48 11.81
CA ALA A 318 3.43 -7.65 11.18
C ALA A 318 3.51 -8.48 9.90
N SER A 319 4.49 -8.20 9.04
CA SER A 319 4.72 -8.90 7.79
C SER A 319 5.08 -10.37 8.00
N GLU A 320 6.04 -10.65 8.90
CA GLU A 320 6.44 -12.01 9.24
C GLU A 320 5.30 -12.80 9.89
N THR A 321 4.56 -12.19 10.82
CA THR A 321 3.41 -12.82 11.48
C THR A 321 2.31 -13.16 10.46
N LEU A 322 1.99 -12.23 9.57
CA LEU A 322 1.00 -12.44 8.52
C LEU A 322 1.45 -13.57 7.58
N GLY A 323 2.70 -13.55 7.10
CA GLY A 323 3.25 -14.58 6.22
C GLY A 323 3.16 -15.98 6.83
N GLN A 324 3.63 -16.16 8.06
CA GLN A 324 3.54 -17.43 8.78
C GLN A 324 2.10 -17.92 8.95
N CYS A 325 1.18 -17.00 9.29
CA CYS A 325 -0.23 -17.37 9.45
C CYS A 325 -0.89 -17.73 8.10
N ILE A 326 -0.53 -17.06 7.00
CA ILE A 326 -0.99 -17.41 5.64
C ILE A 326 -0.54 -18.82 5.28
N GLU A 327 0.72 -19.19 5.53
CA GLU A 327 1.23 -20.55 5.26
C GLU A 327 0.47 -21.61 6.06
N GLU A 328 0.23 -21.38 7.35
CA GLU A 328 -0.55 -22.29 8.19
C GLU A 328 -1.99 -22.43 7.71
N ILE A 329 -2.66 -21.33 7.35
CA ILE A 329 -4.00 -21.32 6.79
C ILE A 329 -4.03 -22.08 5.45
N ALA A 330 -3.06 -21.85 4.57
CA ALA A 330 -2.93 -22.58 3.31
C ALA A 330 -2.77 -24.09 3.54
N HIS A 331 -2.01 -24.47 4.58
CA HIS A 331 -1.86 -25.88 4.95
C HIS A 331 -3.18 -26.51 5.43
N LEU A 332 -3.96 -25.79 6.22
CA LEU A 332 -5.30 -26.23 6.65
C LEU A 332 -6.23 -26.43 5.45
N HIS A 333 -6.22 -25.52 4.47
CA HIS A 333 -7.04 -25.64 3.26
C HIS A 333 -6.64 -26.86 2.44
N ARG A 334 -5.35 -27.08 2.17
CA ARG A 334 -4.86 -28.26 1.46
C ARG A 334 -5.22 -29.59 2.17
N ALA A 335 -5.17 -29.62 3.49
CA ALA A 335 -5.59 -30.79 4.28
C ALA A 335 -7.10 -31.02 4.19
N GLY A 336 -7.90 -29.95 4.23
CA GLY A 336 -9.35 -30.01 4.10
C GLY A 336 -9.81 -30.46 2.71
N ASP A 337 -9.13 -30.05 1.65
CA ASP A 337 -9.46 -30.47 0.27
C ASP A 337 -9.14 -31.95 0.02
N ARG A 338 -8.05 -32.47 0.57
CA ARG A 338 -7.74 -33.91 0.51
C ARG A 338 -8.81 -34.76 1.21
N GLN A 339 -9.39 -34.23 2.28
CA GLN A 339 -10.50 -34.93 2.97
C GLN A 339 -11.83 -34.77 2.22
N SER A 340 -12.10 -33.64 1.59
CA SER A 340 -13.32 -33.42 0.80
C SER A 340 -13.34 -34.21 -0.51
N SER A 341 -12.18 -34.48 -1.11
CA SER A 341 -12.06 -35.34 -2.28
C SER A 341 -12.40 -36.83 -1.95
N LEU A 342 -12.29 -37.22 -0.67
CA LEU A 342 -12.70 -38.54 -0.18
C LEU A 342 -14.19 -38.62 0.19
N HIS A 343 -14.88 -37.48 0.39
CA HIS A 343 -16.24 -37.45 0.95
C HIS A 343 -17.25 -36.61 0.15
N GLY A 344 -16.94 -36.21 -1.10
CA GLY A 344 -17.83 -35.41 -1.96
C GLY A 344 -17.70 -33.91 -1.80
N GLN A 345 -18.02 -33.16 -2.86
CA GLN A 345 -17.74 -31.74 -3.01
C GLN A 345 -18.40 -30.83 -1.95
N ARG A 346 -17.62 -29.99 -1.32
CA ARG A 346 -18.13 -28.85 -0.53
C ARG A 346 -18.68 -27.77 -1.45
N ALA A 347 -19.74 -27.07 -1.02
CA ALA A 347 -20.35 -25.98 -1.77
C ALA A 347 -19.34 -24.83 -2.07
N ASN A 348 -19.08 -24.59 -3.35
CA ASN A 348 -17.84 -24.05 -3.90
C ASN A 348 -17.74 -22.51 -4.06
N GLY A 349 -18.58 -21.69 -3.46
CA GLY A 349 -18.57 -20.25 -3.80
C GLY A 349 -17.50 -19.39 -3.08
N SER A 350 -17.26 -19.62 -1.78
CA SER A 350 -16.32 -18.76 -1.00
C SER A 350 -14.92 -19.37 -0.86
N VAL A 351 -14.77 -20.67 -1.09
CA VAL A 351 -13.51 -21.42 -0.91
C VAL A 351 -12.53 -21.14 -2.04
N THR A 352 -13.01 -21.04 -3.28
CA THR A 352 -12.17 -20.74 -4.45
C THR A 352 -11.46 -19.40 -4.29
N HIS A 353 -12.16 -18.41 -3.74
CA HIS A 353 -11.60 -17.08 -3.50
C HIS A 353 -10.49 -17.07 -2.45
N LEU A 354 -10.65 -17.84 -1.38
CA LEU A 354 -9.65 -17.97 -0.31
C LEU A 354 -8.40 -18.70 -0.80
N HIS A 355 -8.57 -19.75 -1.64
CA HIS A 355 -7.47 -20.47 -2.29
C HIS A 355 -6.68 -19.57 -3.24
N GLU A 356 -7.36 -18.77 -4.07
CA GLU A 356 -6.71 -17.79 -4.94
C GLU A 356 -5.98 -16.71 -4.15
N PHE A 357 -6.58 -16.23 -3.05
CA PHE A 357 -5.95 -15.26 -2.16
C PHE A 357 -4.67 -15.81 -1.54
N ILE A 358 -4.70 -17.04 -1.02
CA ILE A 358 -3.54 -17.69 -0.39
C ILE A 358 -2.48 -18.03 -1.43
N ALA A 359 -2.86 -18.58 -2.60
CA ALA A 359 -1.92 -18.95 -3.66
C ALA A 359 -1.16 -17.75 -4.26
N ARG A 360 -1.73 -16.55 -4.19
CA ARG A 360 -1.08 -15.32 -4.69
C ARG A 360 -0.30 -14.57 -3.60
N ALA A 361 -0.43 -14.95 -2.34
CA ALA A 361 0.32 -14.36 -1.23
C ALA A 361 1.61 -15.15 -0.91
N LEU A 362 1.77 -16.34 -1.50
CA LEU A 362 2.98 -17.18 -1.51
C LEU A 362 3.83 -16.89 -2.75
#